data_01c3fadec8c357c7ccbfa34a363150ce
#
_entry.id   01c3fadec8c357c7ccbfa34a363150ce
#
_cell.length_a   1.000
_cell.length_b   1.000
_cell.length_c   1.000
_cell.angle_alpha   90.00
_cell.angle_beta   90.00
_cell.angle_gamma   90.00
#
_symmetry.space_group_name_H-M   'P 1'
#
loop_
_entity.id
_entity.type
_entity.pdbx_description
1 polymer ?
#
loop_
_entity_poly.entity_id
_entity_poly.type
_entity_poly.pdbx_seq_one_letter_code
_entity_poly.pdbx_strand_id
1 'polypeptide(L)'
;MNRHLKLWCWIFLLLIPVYSNAAWTLVAGSKDTADGSTNNDSNQGPATDGYSTTMFNAGASQIVIKGSSGLQYSNIKLHFQADTAANPGTGVIYCSRAGNGTAITLESHFVRAPYSYDGHQLFMTNIAGLYFTMRMYNIHSYKTTSNADFYIGDMPQQDLSLSWSSCGNTGVYQKLGGIVSDIEIDFYNDATFNPGSSGSISLLSDSSYHYSFRNLSPGGNLNSHYIYQTYNLANITLSSPTCTSAILSGNTVTQGDTVALGEYAPKEIIDGAAGIPFAIMLQNCYRASNVEVKLTTGAPAMSASLLGNSLTADAAAGVGVEITGASNSHFPEMVLLPNDYSSVYKAYVDNPDNSNGIIGAGTSGTPASQQLDFIATLKQDNNQQIRAGDFKATAVFSITYP
;
A
#
# COMPACT_ATOMS: atom_id res chain seq x y z
N MET A 1 -32.61 42.37 -86.34
CA MET A 1 -31.47 41.56 -86.66
C MET A 1 -30.76 41.24 -85.37
N ASN A 2 -31.15 40.11 -84.65
CA ASN A 2 -30.62 39.72 -83.39
C ASN A 2 -29.82 38.43 -83.58
N ARG A 3 -28.51 38.52 -83.34
CA ARG A 3 -27.60 37.36 -83.26
C ARG A 3 -27.52 36.86 -81.84
N HIS A 4 -28.06 35.69 -81.56
CA HIS A 4 -27.85 34.96 -80.33
C HIS A 4 -26.51 34.26 -80.37
N LEU A 5 -25.60 34.64 -79.47
CA LEU A 5 -24.32 33.97 -79.21
C LEU A 5 -24.58 32.90 -78.20
N LYS A 6 -24.52 31.62 -78.56
CA LYS A 6 -24.57 30.47 -77.63
C LYS A 6 -23.19 30.24 -77.12
N LEU A 7 -23.00 30.54 -75.83
CA LEU A 7 -21.77 30.22 -75.07
C LEU A 7 -21.88 28.78 -74.62
N TRP A 8 -21.07 27.88 -75.14
CA TRP A 8 -20.92 26.53 -74.68
C TRP A 8 -19.84 26.53 -73.56
N CYS A 9 -20.29 26.35 -72.29
CA CYS A 9 -19.42 26.20 -71.15
C CYS A 9 -19.04 24.72 -71.07
N TRP A 10 -17.81 24.41 -71.45
CA TRP A 10 -17.24 23.09 -71.20
C TRP A 10 -16.79 22.97 -69.74
N ILE A 11 -17.59 22.28 -68.92
CA ILE A 11 -17.19 21.93 -67.58
C ILE A 11 -16.22 20.74 -67.72
N PHE A 12 -14.91 21.00 -67.62
CA PHE A 12 -13.88 19.96 -67.36
C PHE A 12 -14.04 19.54 -65.91
N LEU A 13 -14.73 18.41 -65.68
CA LEU A 13 -14.65 17.71 -64.42
C LEU A 13 -13.23 17.13 -64.29
N LEU A 14 -12.35 17.83 -63.60
CA LEU A 14 -11.10 17.31 -63.13
C LEU A 14 -11.44 16.22 -62.10
N LEU A 15 -11.46 14.96 -62.51
CA LEU A 15 -11.37 13.80 -61.66
C LEU A 15 -9.98 13.82 -61.02
N ILE A 16 -9.85 14.53 -59.92
CA ILE A 16 -8.71 14.38 -59.04
C ILE A 16 -8.88 13.00 -58.41
N PRO A 17 -7.97 12.03 -58.65
CA PRO A 17 -8.02 10.78 -57.91
C PRO A 17 -7.80 11.12 -56.43
N VAL A 18 -8.85 11.03 -55.64
CA VAL A 18 -8.73 11.04 -54.21
C VAL A 18 -8.00 9.75 -53.86
N TYR A 19 -6.69 9.83 -53.75
CA TYR A 19 -5.94 8.77 -53.11
C TYR A 19 -6.43 8.71 -51.66
N SER A 20 -7.37 7.83 -51.35
CA SER A 20 -7.64 7.45 -49.99
C SER A 20 -6.38 6.73 -49.49
N ASN A 21 -5.55 7.46 -48.79
CA ASN A 21 -4.53 6.78 -47.98
C ASN A 21 -5.27 5.83 -47.09
N ALA A 22 -5.17 4.53 -47.39
CA ALA A 22 -5.71 3.50 -46.53
C ALA A 22 -5.09 3.66 -45.14
N ALA A 23 -5.86 4.19 -44.23
CA ALA A 23 -5.41 4.35 -42.87
C ALA A 23 -5.25 2.98 -42.20
N TRP A 24 -4.26 2.85 -41.36
CA TRP A 24 -4.02 1.64 -40.62
C TRP A 24 -5.08 1.46 -39.53
N THR A 25 -5.48 0.24 -39.25
CA THR A 25 -6.44 -0.11 -38.20
C THR A 25 -5.77 -1.02 -37.18
N LEU A 26 -5.82 -0.61 -35.92
CA LEU A 26 -5.48 -1.47 -34.80
C LEU A 26 -6.76 -2.16 -34.30
N VAL A 27 -6.67 -3.45 -34.01
CA VAL A 27 -7.82 -4.26 -33.54
C VAL A 27 -7.42 -4.99 -32.27
N ALA A 28 -8.16 -4.77 -31.21
CA ALA A 28 -8.03 -5.51 -29.96
C ALA A 28 -8.78 -6.85 -30.03
N GLY A 29 -8.35 -7.86 -29.31
CA GLY A 29 -9.06 -9.13 -29.19
C GLY A 29 -8.18 -10.29 -28.75
N SER A 30 -8.66 -11.51 -29.00
CA SER A 30 -7.94 -12.71 -28.62
C SER A 30 -7.01 -13.20 -29.72
N LYS A 31 -5.99 -13.95 -29.27
CA LYS A 31 -5.14 -14.74 -30.15
C LYS A 31 -6.00 -15.70 -30.97
N ASP A 32 -5.84 -15.72 -32.30
CA ASP A 32 -6.40 -16.76 -33.13
C ASP A 32 -5.82 -18.12 -32.74
N THR A 33 -6.67 -19.07 -32.41
CA THR A 33 -6.29 -20.41 -31.97
C THR A 33 -5.84 -21.30 -33.14
N ALA A 34 -6.14 -20.91 -34.37
CA ALA A 34 -5.81 -21.71 -35.56
C ALA A 34 -4.34 -21.60 -35.98
N ASP A 35 -3.61 -20.60 -35.45
CA ASP A 35 -2.24 -20.36 -35.87
C ASP A 35 -1.31 -20.16 -34.68
N GLY A 36 -0.49 -21.14 -34.42
CA GLY A 36 0.59 -21.09 -33.43
C GLY A 36 1.74 -20.13 -33.79
N SER A 37 1.65 -19.42 -34.92
CA SER A 37 2.64 -18.51 -35.45
C SER A 37 2.55 -17.14 -34.78
N THR A 38 3.69 -16.54 -34.43
CA THR A 38 3.80 -15.16 -33.95
C THR A 38 3.66 -14.12 -35.04
N ASN A 39 3.68 -14.52 -36.30
CA ASN A 39 3.55 -13.69 -37.48
C ASN A 39 2.39 -14.21 -38.30
N ASN A 40 1.19 -13.81 -37.94
CA ASN A 40 0.01 -14.30 -38.59
C ASN A 40 -0.34 -13.45 -39.81
N ASP A 41 -0.25 -14.04 -41.00
CA ASP A 41 -0.69 -13.48 -42.26
C ASP A 41 -2.11 -13.92 -42.62
N SER A 42 -2.88 -14.46 -41.66
CA SER A 42 -4.27 -14.84 -41.94
C SER A 42 -5.14 -13.59 -42.11
N ASN A 43 -6.01 -13.62 -43.10
CA ASN A 43 -7.00 -12.56 -43.36
C ASN A 43 -8.09 -12.44 -42.26
N GLN A 44 -7.92 -13.18 -41.19
CA GLN A 44 -8.85 -13.23 -40.07
C GLN A 44 -8.26 -12.43 -38.91
N GLY A 45 -8.90 -11.33 -38.56
CA GLY A 45 -8.62 -10.57 -37.36
C GLY A 45 -8.86 -11.39 -36.09
N PRO A 46 -8.89 -10.77 -34.90
CA PRO A 46 -9.13 -11.48 -33.66
C PRO A 46 -10.47 -12.26 -33.72
N ALA A 47 -10.42 -13.52 -33.29
CA ALA A 47 -11.59 -14.40 -33.32
C ALA A 47 -12.65 -14.06 -32.26
N THR A 48 -12.19 -13.58 -31.10
CA THR A 48 -13.03 -13.28 -29.93
C THR A 48 -12.37 -12.19 -29.09
N ASP A 49 -13.02 -11.81 -27.99
CA ASP A 49 -12.45 -10.96 -26.97
C ASP A 49 -11.23 -11.62 -26.31
N GLY A 50 -10.21 -10.82 -26.00
CA GLY A 50 -9.05 -11.24 -25.25
C GLY A 50 -9.23 -10.98 -23.76
N TYR A 51 -8.59 -11.80 -22.94
CA TYR A 51 -8.62 -11.69 -21.48
C TYR A 51 -7.20 -11.77 -20.93
N SER A 52 -6.93 -10.96 -19.93
CA SER A 52 -5.67 -10.98 -19.22
C SER A 52 -5.88 -10.67 -17.74
N THR A 53 -5.11 -11.36 -16.91
CA THR A 53 -5.02 -11.08 -15.49
C THR A 53 -3.59 -10.75 -15.15
N THR A 54 -3.34 -9.54 -14.72
CA THR A 54 -2.03 -9.15 -14.18
C THR A 54 -1.98 -9.51 -12.71
N MET A 55 -1.04 -10.37 -12.35
CA MET A 55 -0.79 -10.75 -10.96
C MET A 55 0.42 -9.98 -10.45
N PHE A 56 0.32 -9.47 -9.23
CA PHE A 56 1.47 -8.91 -8.55
C PHE A 56 2.36 -10.04 -8.04
N ASN A 57 3.46 -10.29 -8.75
CA ASN A 57 4.39 -11.39 -8.46
C ASN A 57 5.55 -11.02 -7.54
N ALA A 58 5.65 -9.78 -7.06
CA ALA A 58 6.55 -9.49 -5.95
C ALA A 58 6.11 -10.36 -4.78
N GLY A 59 6.98 -11.19 -4.24
CA GLY A 59 6.64 -12.15 -3.18
C GLY A 59 5.73 -11.55 -2.12
N ALA A 60 5.04 -12.36 -1.36
CA ALA A 60 4.01 -11.94 -0.39
C ALA A 60 4.38 -10.60 0.26
N SER A 61 3.80 -9.52 -0.23
CA SER A 61 4.09 -8.17 0.26
C SER A 61 3.09 -7.83 1.35
N GLN A 62 3.62 -7.61 2.54
CA GLN A 62 2.84 -7.11 3.64
C GLN A 62 3.00 -5.59 3.68
N ILE A 63 1.90 -4.86 3.59
CA ILE A 63 1.89 -3.41 3.71
C ILE A 63 1.19 -2.97 4.98
N VAL A 64 1.68 -1.87 5.55
CA VAL A 64 1.11 -1.25 6.74
C VAL A 64 0.77 0.19 6.43
N ILE A 65 -0.49 0.56 6.68
CA ILE A 65 -0.98 1.91 6.49
C ILE A 65 -1.35 2.48 7.86
N LYS A 66 -0.87 3.70 8.13
CA LYS A 66 -1.22 4.41 9.36
C LYS A 66 -2.61 5.04 9.23
N GLY A 67 -3.29 5.17 10.35
CA GLY A 67 -4.50 5.99 10.42
C GLY A 67 -4.22 7.46 10.11
N SER A 68 -5.25 8.17 9.69
CA SER A 68 -5.19 9.61 9.43
C SER A 68 -6.40 10.33 9.98
N SER A 69 -6.31 11.64 10.16
CA SER A 69 -7.44 12.49 10.53
C SER A 69 -8.24 13.00 9.32
N GLY A 70 -7.79 12.70 8.11
CA GLY A 70 -8.41 13.11 6.85
C GLY A 70 -7.79 12.40 5.67
N LEU A 71 -8.23 12.72 4.46
CA LEU A 71 -7.70 12.13 3.24
C LEU A 71 -6.21 12.48 3.05
N GLN A 72 -5.37 11.48 2.90
CA GLN A 72 -3.94 11.63 2.69
C GLN A 72 -3.36 10.50 1.82
N TYR A 73 -2.19 10.75 1.24
CA TYR A 73 -1.37 9.72 0.62
C TYR A 73 -0.77 8.80 1.69
N SER A 74 -0.90 7.50 1.53
CA SER A 74 -0.45 6.52 2.54
C SER A 74 1.06 6.22 2.50
N ASN A 75 1.80 6.82 1.53
CA ASN A 75 3.20 6.47 1.20
C ASN A 75 3.42 5.02 0.78
N ILE A 76 2.37 4.39 0.27
CA ILE A 76 2.43 3.03 -0.29
C ILE A 76 2.21 3.12 -1.79
N LYS A 77 3.20 2.65 -2.53
CA LYS A 77 3.22 2.60 -3.99
C LYS A 77 3.56 1.19 -4.44
N LEU A 78 2.78 0.65 -5.37
CA LEU A 78 3.10 -0.58 -6.07
C LEU A 78 3.50 -0.23 -7.49
N HIS A 79 4.57 -0.85 -7.98
CA HIS A 79 5.01 -0.72 -9.37
C HIS A 79 5.26 -2.10 -9.97
N PHE A 80 4.73 -2.34 -11.16
CA PHE A 80 4.92 -3.58 -11.90
C PHE A 80 4.65 -3.39 -13.39
N GLN A 81 5.09 -4.32 -14.20
CA GLN A 81 4.79 -4.36 -15.62
C GLN A 81 3.56 -5.22 -15.90
N ALA A 82 2.64 -4.72 -16.70
CA ALA A 82 1.47 -5.44 -17.20
C ALA A 82 1.69 -5.82 -18.67
N ASP A 83 1.28 -7.04 -19.04
CA ASP A 83 1.23 -7.51 -20.42
C ASP A 83 -0.11 -8.22 -20.64
N THR A 84 -0.92 -7.70 -21.55
CA THR A 84 -2.23 -8.29 -21.84
C THR A 84 -2.15 -9.65 -22.52
N ALA A 85 -1.01 -10.04 -23.09
CA ALA A 85 -0.77 -11.37 -23.61
C ALA A 85 -0.22 -12.36 -22.56
N ALA A 86 0.08 -11.89 -21.34
CA ALA A 86 0.46 -12.74 -20.23
C ALA A 86 -0.77 -13.13 -19.41
N ASN A 87 -0.81 -14.36 -18.97
CA ASN A 87 -1.77 -14.96 -18.03
C ASN A 87 -3.26 -14.47 -18.12
N PRO A 88 -4.17 -15.21 -18.70
CA PRO A 88 -4.04 -16.46 -19.45
C PRO A 88 -3.54 -16.32 -20.88
N GLY A 89 -3.16 -15.12 -21.31
CA GLY A 89 -2.39 -14.91 -22.52
C GLY A 89 -3.20 -14.77 -23.82
N THR A 90 -4.44 -14.30 -23.71
CA THR A 90 -5.32 -14.15 -24.89
C THR A 90 -5.48 -12.71 -25.37
N GLY A 91 -5.11 -11.69 -24.57
CA GLY A 91 -5.27 -10.28 -24.94
C GLY A 91 -4.17 -9.79 -25.87
N VAL A 92 -4.43 -9.74 -27.17
CA VAL A 92 -3.47 -9.32 -28.20
C VAL A 92 -4.07 -8.24 -29.10
N ILE A 93 -3.20 -7.45 -29.74
CA ILE A 93 -3.59 -6.51 -30.77
C ILE A 93 -3.11 -6.96 -32.14
N TYR A 94 -3.87 -6.58 -33.14
CA TYR A 94 -3.58 -6.79 -34.54
C TYR A 94 -3.54 -5.46 -35.26
N CYS A 95 -2.79 -5.38 -36.34
CA CYS A 95 -2.91 -4.27 -37.27
C CYS A 95 -3.24 -4.72 -38.70
N SER A 96 -4.02 -3.91 -39.40
CA SER A 96 -4.37 -4.11 -40.81
C SER A 96 -4.23 -2.82 -41.59
N ARG A 97 -3.92 -2.92 -42.87
CA ARG A 97 -3.84 -1.77 -43.81
C ARG A 97 -5.19 -1.39 -44.37
N ALA A 98 -6.24 -2.13 -44.12
CA ALA A 98 -7.57 -1.85 -44.60
C ALA A 98 -8.38 -1.18 -43.49
N GLY A 99 -8.65 0.14 -43.58
CA GLY A 99 -9.56 0.82 -42.67
C GLY A 99 -9.26 2.29 -42.46
N ASN A 100 -10.13 2.95 -41.70
CA ASN A 100 -10.12 4.39 -41.46
C ASN A 100 -9.27 4.80 -40.22
N GLY A 101 -8.18 4.11 -39.94
CA GLY A 101 -7.32 4.41 -38.80
C GLY A 101 -8.09 4.39 -37.50
N THR A 102 -8.04 3.30 -36.76
CA THR A 102 -8.71 3.22 -35.46
C THR A 102 -7.70 3.29 -34.35
N ALA A 103 -7.96 4.14 -33.37
CA ALA A 103 -7.22 4.15 -32.12
C ALA A 103 -7.66 3.00 -31.22
N ILE A 104 -6.78 2.53 -30.35
CA ILE A 104 -7.16 1.71 -29.20
C ILE A 104 -7.37 2.63 -28.00
N THR A 105 -8.51 2.49 -27.40
CA THR A 105 -8.93 3.27 -26.24
C THR A 105 -9.03 2.40 -25.02
N LEU A 106 -8.62 2.91 -23.87
CA LEU A 106 -8.86 2.31 -22.57
C LEU A 106 -10.15 2.88 -21.97
N GLU A 107 -11.00 2.01 -21.45
CA GLU A 107 -12.21 2.34 -20.70
C GLU A 107 -12.11 1.72 -19.30
N SER A 108 -12.23 2.55 -18.25
CA SER A 108 -12.10 2.14 -16.85
C SER A 108 -13.45 1.72 -16.28
N HIS A 109 -13.43 0.65 -15.47
CA HIS A 109 -14.56 0.12 -14.72
C HIS A 109 -14.33 0.13 -13.21
N PHE A 110 -13.31 0.84 -12.74
CA PHE A 110 -13.09 0.99 -11.30
C PHE A 110 -14.24 1.75 -10.63
N VAL A 111 -14.63 1.29 -9.45
CA VAL A 111 -15.63 1.99 -8.63
C VAL A 111 -15.04 3.29 -8.11
N ARG A 112 -15.62 4.42 -8.53
CA ARG A 112 -15.16 5.76 -8.14
C ARG A 112 -15.42 6.03 -6.67
N ALA A 113 -14.42 6.56 -5.97
CA ALA A 113 -14.61 7.19 -4.68
C ALA A 113 -15.17 8.61 -4.84
N PRO A 114 -15.81 9.18 -3.81
CA PRO A 114 -16.30 10.57 -3.87
C PRO A 114 -15.19 11.62 -3.74
N TYR A 115 -13.94 11.23 -3.88
CA TYR A 115 -12.75 12.04 -3.65
C TYR A 115 -11.83 12.08 -4.86
N SER A 116 -11.04 13.15 -4.93
CA SER A 116 -9.85 13.26 -5.77
C SER A 116 -8.66 13.70 -4.93
N TYR A 117 -7.46 13.41 -5.39
CA TYR A 117 -6.21 13.85 -4.76
C TYR A 117 -5.24 14.31 -5.86
N ASP A 118 -4.64 15.49 -5.69
CA ASP A 118 -3.77 16.14 -6.67
C ASP A 118 -4.35 16.20 -8.11
N GLY A 119 -5.68 16.34 -8.22
CA GLY A 119 -6.39 16.40 -9.51
C GLY A 119 -6.77 15.05 -10.10
N HIS A 120 -6.38 13.94 -9.49
CA HIS A 120 -6.66 12.59 -9.95
C HIS A 120 -7.85 11.96 -9.20
N GLN A 121 -8.70 11.25 -9.93
CA GLN A 121 -9.84 10.54 -9.38
C GLN A 121 -9.36 9.37 -8.50
N LEU A 122 -9.85 9.29 -7.26
CA LEU A 122 -9.64 8.12 -6.41
C LEU A 122 -10.68 7.03 -6.67
N PHE A 123 -10.26 5.78 -6.50
CA PHE A 123 -11.09 4.59 -6.64
C PHE A 123 -11.12 3.78 -5.35
N MET A 124 -12.17 3.01 -5.17
CA MET A 124 -12.42 2.24 -3.96
C MET A 124 -11.69 0.91 -3.96
N THR A 125 -11.17 0.52 -2.79
CA THR A 125 -10.77 -0.86 -2.50
C THR A 125 -11.87 -1.58 -1.72
N ASN A 126 -11.68 -2.88 -1.47
CA ASN A 126 -12.54 -3.65 -0.57
C ASN A 126 -12.42 -3.26 0.91
N ILE A 127 -11.49 -2.37 1.26
CA ILE A 127 -11.22 -1.93 2.64
C ILE A 127 -11.78 -0.52 2.81
N ALA A 128 -12.66 -0.33 3.80
CA ALA A 128 -13.27 0.96 4.08
C ALA A 128 -12.21 2.02 4.41
N GLY A 129 -12.34 3.21 3.82
CA GLY A 129 -11.39 4.31 4.00
C GLY A 129 -10.03 4.14 3.31
N LEU A 130 -9.86 3.09 2.49
CA LEU A 130 -8.66 2.88 1.68
C LEU A 130 -9.01 3.01 0.20
N TYR A 131 -8.31 3.90 -0.48
CA TYR A 131 -8.51 4.28 -1.88
C TYR A 131 -7.23 4.11 -2.68
N PHE A 132 -7.33 4.18 -4.01
CA PHE A 132 -6.16 4.12 -4.88
C PHE A 132 -6.31 5.01 -6.11
N THR A 133 -5.17 5.33 -6.73
CA THR A 133 -5.05 5.74 -8.14
C THR A 133 -4.27 4.68 -8.90
N MET A 134 -4.44 4.62 -10.21
CA MET A 134 -3.64 3.75 -11.08
C MET A 134 -3.14 4.56 -12.27
N ARG A 135 -1.82 4.64 -12.42
CA ARG A 135 -1.14 5.29 -13.53
C ARG A 135 -0.62 4.26 -14.51
N MET A 136 -0.74 4.54 -15.80
CA MET A 136 -0.23 3.71 -16.88
C MET A 136 0.70 4.53 -17.76
N TYR A 137 1.90 4.00 -18.05
CA TYR A 137 2.90 4.65 -18.89
C TYR A 137 3.82 3.63 -19.56
N ASN A 138 4.79 4.07 -20.36
CA ASN A 138 5.68 3.21 -21.15
C ASN A 138 4.94 2.16 -21.99
N ILE A 139 3.84 2.58 -22.62
CA ILE A 139 2.91 1.69 -23.31
C ILE A 139 3.49 1.29 -24.66
N HIS A 140 3.60 0.01 -24.91
CA HIS A 140 4.10 -0.51 -26.18
C HIS A 140 3.54 -1.91 -26.50
N SER A 141 3.76 -2.33 -27.73
CA SER A 141 3.57 -3.71 -28.21
C SER A 141 4.63 -3.98 -29.27
N TYR A 142 4.63 -5.16 -29.90
CA TYR A 142 5.58 -5.43 -30.96
C TYR A 142 5.42 -4.41 -32.12
N LYS A 143 6.46 -3.65 -32.42
CA LYS A 143 6.48 -2.57 -33.44
C LYS A 143 5.53 -1.38 -33.17
N THR A 144 5.00 -1.24 -31.99
CA THR A 144 4.18 -0.10 -31.60
C THR A 144 4.69 0.51 -30.31
N THR A 145 4.57 1.83 -30.19
CA THR A 145 4.88 2.57 -28.97
C THR A 145 3.88 3.69 -28.75
N SER A 146 3.71 4.10 -27.51
CA SER A 146 2.95 5.28 -27.14
C SER A 146 3.74 6.12 -26.15
N ASN A 147 3.64 7.43 -26.26
CA ASN A 147 4.15 8.36 -25.25
C ASN A 147 3.07 8.73 -24.24
N ALA A 148 1.94 8.02 -24.22
CA ALA A 148 0.86 8.26 -23.28
C ALA A 148 1.33 7.93 -21.86
N ASP A 149 0.98 8.83 -20.94
CA ASP A 149 1.24 8.76 -19.52
C ASP A 149 0.04 9.38 -18.82
N PHE A 150 -0.79 8.58 -18.14
CA PHE A 150 -2.06 9.03 -17.62
C PHE A 150 -2.52 8.20 -16.43
N TYR A 151 -3.44 8.77 -15.65
CA TYR A 151 -4.15 8.05 -14.59
C TYR A 151 -5.43 7.45 -15.15
N ILE A 152 -5.57 6.14 -14.98
CA ILE A 152 -6.72 5.38 -15.49
C ILE A 152 -7.98 5.86 -14.78
N GLY A 153 -8.97 6.27 -15.58
CA GLY A 153 -10.29 6.70 -15.09
C GLY A 153 -10.41 8.17 -14.72
N ASP A 154 -9.37 8.99 -14.85
CA ASP A 154 -9.51 10.45 -14.81
C ASP A 154 -10.41 10.92 -15.93
N MET A 155 -10.28 10.29 -17.09
CA MET A 155 -11.19 10.44 -18.23
C MET A 155 -12.02 9.17 -18.41
N PRO A 156 -13.28 9.26 -18.84
CA PRO A 156 -14.12 8.08 -19.09
C PRO A 156 -13.49 7.12 -20.10
N GLN A 157 -12.76 7.66 -21.06
CA GLN A 157 -12.06 6.93 -22.11
C GLN A 157 -10.74 7.61 -22.40
N GLN A 158 -9.67 6.83 -22.49
CA GLN A 158 -8.33 7.31 -22.77
C GLN A 158 -7.81 6.71 -24.06
N ASP A 159 -7.49 7.55 -25.04
CA ASP A 159 -6.80 7.12 -26.26
C ASP A 159 -5.34 6.79 -25.95
N LEU A 160 -4.90 5.60 -26.33
CA LEU A 160 -3.49 5.18 -26.15
C LEU A 160 -2.55 5.82 -27.17
N SER A 161 -3.07 6.41 -28.24
CA SER A 161 -2.26 7.06 -29.31
C SER A 161 -1.08 6.18 -29.75
N LEU A 162 -1.32 4.87 -29.93
CA LEU A 162 -0.29 3.94 -30.36
C LEU A 162 0.17 4.26 -31.78
N SER A 163 1.44 4.51 -31.95
CA SER A 163 2.10 4.66 -33.25
C SER A 163 2.84 3.38 -33.62
N TRP A 164 2.85 3.01 -34.88
CA TRP A 164 3.54 1.81 -35.40
C TRP A 164 4.39 2.10 -36.61
N SER A 165 5.46 1.34 -36.79
CA SER A 165 6.42 1.53 -37.87
C SER A 165 6.01 0.86 -39.19
N SER A 166 5.31 -0.26 -39.12
CA SER A 166 4.80 -0.98 -40.30
C SER A 166 3.77 -2.03 -39.89
N CYS A 167 2.74 -2.15 -40.71
CA CYS A 167 1.71 -3.19 -40.62
C CYS A 167 1.72 -4.00 -41.93
N GLY A 168 1.17 -5.22 -41.90
CA GLY A 168 1.12 -6.11 -43.05
C GLY A 168 0.48 -5.52 -44.30
N ASN A 169 0.38 -6.30 -45.37
CA ASN A 169 -0.20 -5.89 -46.64
C ASN A 169 -1.71 -5.62 -46.54
N THR A 170 -2.27 -4.92 -47.52
CA THR A 170 -3.72 -4.61 -47.60
C THR A 170 -4.55 -5.90 -47.48
N GLY A 171 -5.50 -5.89 -46.52
CA GLY A 171 -6.41 -7.03 -46.29
C GLY A 171 -5.86 -8.13 -45.43
N VAL A 172 -4.65 -7.98 -44.88
CA VAL A 172 -4.01 -8.98 -44.00
C VAL A 172 -3.86 -8.38 -42.62
N TYR A 173 -4.24 -9.13 -41.58
CA TYR A 173 -4.01 -8.78 -40.19
C TYR A 173 -2.64 -9.30 -39.72
N GLN A 174 -1.84 -8.40 -39.21
CA GLN A 174 -0.58 -8.75 -38.54
C GLN A 174 -0.76 -8.68 -37.05
N LYS A 175 -0.42 -9.76 -36.36
CA LYS A 175 -0.44 -9.84 -34.90
C LYS A 175 0.74 -9.05 -34.34
N LEU A 176 0.46 -8.19 -33.36
CA LEU A 176 1.44 -7.34 -32.70
C LEU A 176 1.78 -7.83 -31.26
N GLY A 177 1.08 -8.84 -30.75
CA GLY A 177 1.24 -9.28 -29.36
C GLY A 177 0.39 -8.50 -28.37
N GLY A 178 0.71 -8.62 -27.09
CA GLY A 178 0.02 -7.93 -26.02
C GLY A 178 0.33 -6.43 -25.97
N ILE A 179 -0.47 -5.70 -25.22
CA ILE A 179 -0.14 -4.35 -24.78
C ILE A 179 0.67 -4.49 -23.50
N VAL A 180 1.90 -4.04 -23.55
CA VAL A 180 2.83 -3.99 -22.41
C VAL A 180 2.83 -2.56 -21.88
N SER A 181 2.77 -2.40 -20.56
CA SER A 181 2.82 -1.10 -19.91
C SER A 181 3.39 -1.21 -18.50
N ASP A 182 3.97 -0.12 -18.02
CA ASP A 182 4.26 0.04 -16.60
C ASP A 182 3.01 0.54 -15.89
N ILE A 183 2.72 -0.07 -14.75
CA ILE A 183 1.59 0.25 -13.88
C ILE A 183 2.12 0.70 -12.52
N GLU A 184 1.59 1.82 -12.05
CA GLU A 184 1.85 2.36 -10.72
C GLU A 184 0.53 2.52 -9.98
N ILE A 185 0.41 1.92 -8.79
CA ILE A 185 -0.75 2.06 -7.92
C ILE A 185 -0.31 2.78 -6.67
N ASP A 186 -0.88 3.94 -6.42
CA ASP A 186 -0.72 4.70 -5.19
C ASP A 186 -1.94 4.52 -4.29
N PHE A 187 -1.70 4.30 -2.98
CA PHE A 187 -2.78 4.16 -2.01
C PHE A 187 -2.98 5.42 -1.18
N TYR A 188 -4.24 5.69 -0.84
CA TYR A 188 -4.69 6.82 -0.04
C TYR A 188 -5.63 6.33 1.05
N ASN A 189 -5.64 7.00 2.20
CA ASN A 189 -6.56 6.66 3.26
C ASN A 189 -7.16 7.91 3.90
N ASP A 190 -8.34 7.76 4.49
CA ASP A 190 -9.03 8.82 5.22
C ASP A 190 -9.26 8.46 6.70
N ALA A 191 -10.00 9.32 7.42
CA ALA A 191 -10.27 9.15 8.85
C ALA A 191 -11.15 7.91 9.17
N THR A 192 -11.80 7.31 8.17
CA THR A 192 -12.60 6.09 8.35
C THR A 192 -11.79 4.81 8.23
N PHE A 193 -10.54 4.92 7.73
CA PHE A 193 -9.64 3.80 7.64
C PHE A 193 -9.21 3.33 9.03
N ASN A 194 -9.41 2.04 9.29
CA ASN A 194 -8.94 1.41 10.53
C ASN A 194 -7.54 0.82 10.31
N PRO A 195 -6.47 1.36 10.94
CA PRO A 195 -5.12 0.82 10.81
C PRO A 195 -4.97 -0.60 11.38
N GLY A 196 -5.93 -1.07 12.20
CA GLY A 196 -6.03 -2.47 12.63
C GLY A 196 -6.61 -3.43 11.59
N SER A 197 -7.01 -2.94 10.41
CA SER A 197 -7.51 -3.79 9.32
C SER A 197 -6.42 -4.74 8.83
N SER A 198 -6.82 -5.95 8.52
CA SER A 198 -5.95 -6.98 7.97
C SER A 198 -6.65 -7.73 6.84
N GLY A 199 -5.88 -8.36 5.97
CA GLY A 199 -6.39 -9.16 4.86
C GLY A 199 -5.88 -8.71 3.50
N SER A 200 -6.31 -9.39 2.46
CA SER A 200 -5.93 -9.08 1.09
C SER A 200 -6.63 -7.83 0.58
N ILE A 201 -5.89 -7.02 -0.16
CA ILE A 201 -6.44 -5.84 -0.84
C ILE A 201 -6.98 -6.28 -2.20
N SER A 202 -8.17 -5.80 -2.56
CA SER A 202 -8.70 -5.89 -3.92
C SER A 202 -9.21 -4.53 -4.39
N LEU A 203 -9.02 -4.28 -5.68
CA LEU A 203 -9.50 -3.08 -6.36
C LEU A 203 -10.97 -3.33 -6.75
N LEU A 204 -11.87 -2.42 -6.39
CA LEU A 204 -13.29 -2.59 -6.72
C LEU A 204 -13.58 -2.17 -8.15
N SER A 205 -14.40 -2.96 -8.82
CA SER A 205 -14.89 -2.71 -10.18
C SER A 205 -16.41 -2.91 -10.24
N ASP A 206 -17.08 -2.17 -11.10
CA ASP A 206 -18.49 -2.35 -11.43
C ASP A 206 -18.72 -3.44 -12.50
N SER A 207 -17.65 -4.09 -12.94
CA SER A 207 -17.62 -5.15 -13.94
C SER A 207 -16.82 -6.37 -13.42
N SER A 208 -16.80 -7.45 -14.21
CA SER A 208 -15.92 -8.61 -13.97
C SER A 208 -14.44 -8.33 -14.29
N TYR A 209 -14.12 -7.17 -14.82
CA TYR A 209 -12.77 -6.71 -15.14
C TYR A 209 -12.59 -5.25 -14.68
N HIS A 210 -11.34 -4.80 -14.59
CA HIS A 210 -11.01 -3.46 -14.08
C HIS A 210 -11.00 -2.40 -15.17
N TYR A 211 -10.55 -2.75 -16.37
CA TYR A 211 -10.67 -1.91 -17.55
C TYR A 211 -10.62 -2.75 -18.83
N SER A 212 -10.97 -2.15 -19.94
CA SER A 212 -10.89 -2.77 -21.26
C SER A 212 -10.17 -1.89 -22.26
N PHE A 213 -9.46 -2.52 -23.19
CA PHE A 213 -9.00 -1.89 -24.41
C PHE A 213 -9.96 -2.23 -25.54
N ARG A 214 -10.35 -1.25 -26.31
CA ARG A 214 -11.24 -1.43 -27.46
C ARG A 214 -10.93 -0.45 -28.59
N ASN A 215 -11.48 -0.72 -29.76
CA ASN A 215 -11.44 0.19 -30.88
C ASN A 215 -12.62 1.16 -30.83
N LEU A 216 -12.36 2.43 -30.96
CA LEU A 216 -13.37 3.46 -31.20
C LEU A 216 -13.45 3.77 -32.69
N SER A 217 -14.05 2.89 -33.50
CA SER A 217 -14.33 3.23 -34.88
C SER A 217 -15.84 3.35 -35.13
N PRO A 218 -16.33 4.47 -35.62
CA PRO A 218 -17.72 4.55 -36.00
C PRO A 218 -17.96 3.70 -37.26
N GLY A 219 -18.63 2.58 -37.12
CA GLY A 219 -19.27 1.88 -38.23
C GLY A 219 -18.62 0.61 -38.77
N GLY A 220 -17.71 -0.05 -38.05
CA GLY A 220 -17.13 -1.30 -38.50
C GLY A 220 -17.46 -2.48 -37.57
N ASN A 221 -17.51 -3.71 -38.11
CA ASN A 221 -17.69 -4.96 -37.34
C ASN A 221 -16.56 -5.22 -36.31
N LEU A 222 -15.54 -4.40 -36.28
CA LEU A 222 -14.36 -4.51 -35.40
C LEU A 222 -14.56 -3.87 -34.02
N ASN A 223 -15.66 -3.14 -33.81
CA ASN A 223 -15.98 -2.49 -32.53
C ASN A 223 -16.51 -3.45 -31.47
N SER A 224 -16.64 -4.73 -31.80
CA SER A 224 -17.17 -5.78 -30.92
C SER A 224 -16.09 -6.58 -30.22
N HIS A 225 -14.81 -6.28 -30.41
CA HIS A 225 -13.71 -7.00 -29.79
C HIS A 225 -13.00 -6.13 -28.75
N TYR A 226 -12.71 -6.74 -27.61
CA TYR A 226 -12.11 -6.12 -26.45
C TYR A 226 -10.91 -6.92 -25.95
N ILE A 227 -10.03 -6.26 -25.21
CA ILE A 227 -9.09 -6.91 -24.31
C ILE A 227 -9.49 -6.50 -22.90
N TYR A 228 -9.95 -7.46 -22.12
CA TYR A 228 -10.35 -7.25 -20.73
C TYR A 228 -9.15 -7.46 -19.80
N GLN A 229 -8.92 -6.54 -18.90
CA GLN A 229 -7.81 -6.57 -17.97
C GLN A 229 -8.31 -6.61 -16.53
N THR A 230 -7.78 -7.57 -15.76
CA THR A 230 -8.03 -7.71 -14.32
C THR A 230 -6.70 -7.69 -13.57
N TYR A 231 -6.67 -7.08 -12.40
CA TYR A 231 -5.52 -7.10 -11.49
C TYR A 231 -5.83 -7.98 -10.29
N ASN A 232 -4.94 -8.92 -10.01
CA ASN A 232 -5.03 -9.75 -8.82
C ASN A 232 -3.92 -9.34 -7.84
N LEU A 233 -4.32 -8.73 -6.74
CA LEU A 233 -3.43 -8.29 -5.65
C LEU A 233 -3.49 -9.25 -4.45
N ALA A 234 -3.97 -10.49 -4.61
CA ALA A 234 -4.20 -11.42 -3.50
C ALA A 234 -2.95 -11.71 -2.64
N ASN A 235 -1.76 -11.54 -3.21
CA ASN A 235 -0.49 -11.69 -2.49
C ASN A 235 -0.07 -10.44 -1.70
N ILE A 236 -0.83 -9.34 -1.82
CA ILE A 236 -0.61 -8.13 -1.05
C ILE A 236 -1.60 -8.12 0.09
N THR A 237 -1.07 -8.16 1.30
CA THR A 237 -1.89 -8.16 2.51
C THR A 237 -1.66 -6.88 3.31
N LEU A 238 -2.77 -6.33 3.81
CA LEU A 238 -2.73 -5.26 4.80
C LEU A 238 -2.52 -5.88 6.18
N SER A 239 -1.64 -5.29 6.96
CA SER A 239 -1.45 -5.69 8.36
C SER A 239 -1.29 -4.45 9.25
N SER A 240 -1.64 -4.64 10.51
CA SER A 240 -1.43 -3.62 11.53
C SER A 240 0.05 -3.47 11.87
N PRO A 241 0.52 -2.25 12.17
CA PRO A 241 1.80 -2.07 12.84
C PRO A 241 1.78 -2.85 14.17
N THR A 242 2.75 -3.71 14.40
CA THR A 242 2.76 -4.54 15.62
C THR A 242 4.14 -5.11 15.89
N CYS A 243 4.35 -5.53 17.16
CA CYS A 243 5.37 -6.49 17.56
C CYS A 243 4.66 -7.75 18.07
N THR A 244 5.19 -8.94 17.78
CA THR A 244 4.50 -10.20 18.15
C THR A 244 4.67 -10.58 19.61
N SER A 245 5.71 -10.07 20.28
CA SER A 245 5.95 -10.32 21.69
C SER A 245 6.73 -9.19 22.36
N ALA A 246 6.57 -9.10 23.68
CA ALA A 246 7.36 -8.25 24.54
C ALA A 246 7.84 -9.09 25.72
N ILE A 247 9.14 -9.11 25.99
CA ILE A 247 9.74 -9.88 27.08
C ILE A 247 10.63 -8.97 27.93
N LEU A 248 10.70 -9.24 29.23
CA LEU A 248 11.69 -8.58 30.08
C LEU A 248 13.09 -9.02 29.70
N SER A 249 14.04 -8.10 29.77
CA SER A 249 15.44 -8.29 29.42
C SER A 249 16.35 -7.49 30.37
N GLY A 250 17.57 -7.91 30.51
CA GLY A 250 18.58 -7.24 31.32
C GLY A 250 19.20 -8.16 32.40
N ASN A 251 20.36 -7.79 32.89
CA ASN A 251 21.12 -8.59 33.89
C ASN A 251 20.43 -8.69 35.26
N THR A 252 19.45 -7.83 35.51
CA THR A 252 18.66 -7.81 36.76
C THR A 252 17.36 -8.60 36.63
N VAL A 253 17.06 -9.12 35.45
CA VAL A 253 15.86 -9.94 35.21
C VAL A 253 16.15 -11.38 35.62
N THR A 254 15.34 -11.89 36.54
CA THR A 254 15.36 -13.26 37.00
C THR A 254 14.05 -13.96 36.67
N GLN A 255 14.09 -15.25 36.36
CA GLN A 255 12.90 -16.08 36.07
C GLN A 255 11.98 -15.50 34.94
N GLY A 256 12.57 -14.77 33.98
CA GLY A 256 11.90 -14.31 32.77
C GLY A 256 10.96 -13.11 32.89
N ASP A 257 10.38 -12.86 34.05
CA ASP A 257 9.37 -11.81 34.28
C ASP A 257 9.56 -11.03 35.60
N THR A 258 10.66 -11.24 36.31
CA THR A 258 10.94 -10.64 37.63
C THR A 258 12.20 -9.80 37.56
N VAL A 259 12.13 -8.56 38.05
CA VAL A 259 13.27 -7.67 38.25
C VAL A 259 13.69 -7.75 39.71
N ALA A 260 14.91 -8.23 39.97
CA ALA A 260 15.45 -8.33 41.32
C ALA A 260 15.91 -6.96 41.82
N LEU A 261 15.28 -6.45 42.88
CA LEU A 261 15.59 -5.13 43.43
C LEU A 261 16.77 -5.14 44.37
N GLY A 262 17.08 -6.29 45.02
CA GLY A 262 18.10 -6.41 46.05
C GLY A 262 17.57 -6.18 47.47
N GLU A 263 18.48 -6.07 48.43
CA GLU A 263 18.20 -5.84 49.85
C GLU A 263 18.67 -4.43 50.24
N TYR A 264 17.84 -3.71 51.03
CA TYR A 264 18.10 -2.33 51.43
C TYR A 264 17.79 -2.15 52.93
N ALA A 265 18.63 -1.42 53.63
CA ALA A 265 18.30 -0.90 54.94
C ALA A 265 17.31 0.29 54.80
N PRO A 266 16.42 0.56 55.78
CA PRO A 266 15.50 1.69 55.72
C PRO A 266 16.17 3.03 55.44
N LYS A 267 17.35 3.26 55.96
CA LYS A 267 18.14 4.47 55.73
C LYS A 267 18.55 4.64 54.28
N GLU A 268 18.97 3.54 53.61
CA GLU A 268 19.36 3.57 52.20
C GLU A 268 18.19 3.95 51.28
N ILE A 269 16.99 3.47 51.63
CA ILE A 269 15.77 3.85 50.86
C ILE A 269 15.46 5.32 51.06
N ILE A 270 15.57 5.86 52.28
CA ILE A 270 15.33 7.27 52.60
C ILE A 270 16.34 8.20 51.94
N ASP A 271 17.61 7.80 51.95
CA ASP A 271 18.70 8.57 51.36
C ASP A 271 18.73 8.48 49.83
N GLY A 272 17.93 7.60 49.22
CA GLY A 272 17.81 7.35 47.79
C GLY A 272 18.43 6.04 47.36
N ALA A 273 17.64 4.98 47.27
CA ALA A 273 18.04 3.68 46.77
C ALA A 273 18.51 3.78 45.32
N ALA A 274 19.49 2.98 44.94
CA ALA A 274 19.97 2.91 43.58
C ALA A 274 18.88 2.39 42.66
N GLY A 275 18.71 3.02 41.48
CA GLY A 275 17.80 2.54 40.45
C GLY A 275 18.33 1.25 39.80
N ILE A 276 17.48 0.27 39.65
CA ILE A 276 17.76 -1.03 39.04
C ILE A 276 17.30 -0.98 37.57
N PRO A 277 18.24 -1.01 36.60
CA PRO A 277 17.89 -0.97 35.19
C PRO A 277 17.31 -2.32 34.73
N PHE A 278 16.29 -2.25 33.91
CA PHE A 278 15.74 -3.38 33.17
C PHE A 278 15.21 -2.89 31.82
N ALA A 279 14.89 -3.80 30.93
CA ALA A 279 14.35 -3.46 29.64
C ALA A 279 13.15 -4.33 29.25
N ILE A 280 12.34 -3.82 28.37
CA ILE A 280 11.33 -4.60 27.65
C ILE A 280 11.82 -4.72 26.21
N MET A 281 12.08 -5.97 25.77
CA MET A 281 12.48 -6.26 24.40
C MET A 281 11.24 -6.55 23.56
N LEU A 282 10.93 -5.66 22.66
CA LEU A 282 9.93 -5.88 21.61
C LEU A 282 10.54 -6.76 20.52
N GLN A 283 9.84 -7.82 20.11
CA GLN A 283 10.34 -8.78 19.14
C GLN A 283 9.42 -8.89 17.92
N ASN A 284 10.03 -9.21 16.77
CA ASN A 284 9.36 -9.38 15.50
C ASN A 284 8.45 -8.18 15.17
N CYS A 285 8.97 -6.98 15.38
CA CYS A 285 8.26 -5.75 15.06
C CYS A 285 8.21 -5.55 13.55
N TYR A 286 7.04 -5.22 13.05
CA TYR A 286 6.83 -4.89 11.66
C TYR A 286 6.18 -3.51 11.54
N ARG A 287 6.93 -2.54 11.04
CA ARG A 287 6.55 -1.14 10.84
C ARG A 287 5.88 -0.49 12.07
N ALA A 288 6.16 -1.00 13.26
CA ALA A 288 5.66 -0.42 14.50
C ALA A 288 6.25 0.99 14.71
N SER A 289 5.42 1.94 15.04
CA SER A 289 5.82 3.33 15.30
C SER A 289 4.99 3.90 16.44
N ASN A 290 5.41 5.04 16.96
CA ASN A 290 4.70 5.72 18.05
C ASN A 290 4.42 4.77 19.24
N VAL A 291 5.42 3.96 19.61
CA VAL A 291 5.25 3.00 20.69
C VAL A 291 4.94 3.73 21.99
N GLU A 292 3.79 3.42 22.55
CA GLU A 292 3.33 3.98 23.82
C GLU A 292 3.25 2.88 24.88
N VAL A 293 3.74 3.21 26.07
CA VAL A 293 3.74 2.28 27.21
C VAL A 293 2.98 2.91 28.38
N LYS A 294 2.04 2.18 28.94
CA LYS A 294 1.29 2.53 30.16
C LYS A 294 1.51 1.47 31.21
N LEU A 295 1.39 1.88 32.48
CA LEU A 295 1.60 1.02 33.64
C LEU A 295 0.31 0.86 34.43
N THR A 296 -0.02 -0.39 34.77
CA THR A 296 -1.15 -0.66 35.67
C THR A 296 -0.75 -1.65 36.75
N THR A 297 -1.38 -1.58 37.91
CA THR A 297 -1.15 -2.48 39.04
C THR A 297 -2.44 -2.77 39.80
N GLY A 298 -2.56 -3.97 40.37
CA GLY A 298 -3.61 -4.32 41.32
C GLY A 298 -3.31 -3.94 42.77
N ALA A 299 -2.04 -3.54 43.08
CA ALA A 299 -1.59 -3.16 44.41
C ALA A 299 -0.91 -1.77 44.35
N PRO A 300 -1.68 -0.66 44.29
CA PRO A 300 -1.10 0.68 44.30
C PRO A 300 -0.55 1.00 45.70
N ALA A 301 0.51 1.81 45.76
CA ALA A 301 0.98 2.42 46.99
C ALA A 301 0.11 3.62 47.40
N MET A 302 0.39 4.27 48.51
CA MET A 302 -0.29 5.53 48.87
C MET A 302 0.16 6.70 47.98
N SER A 303 1.44 6.68 47.60
CA SER A 303 1.94 7.62 46.58
C SER A 303 1.50 7.17 45.20
N ALA A 304 0.89 8.07 44.44
CA ALA A 304 0.37 7.78 43.09
C ALA A 304 1.45 7.38 42.07
N SER A 305 2.72 7.65 42.36
CA SER A 305 3.87 7.30 41.49
C SER A 305 4.45 5.94 41.79
N LEU A 306 3.96 5.22 42.81
CA LEU A 306 4.59 4.00 43.28
C LEU A 306 3.69 2.77 43.12
N LEU A 307 4.31 1.65 42.77
CA LEU A 307 3.74 0.32 42.89
C LEU A 307 3.88 -0.14 44.36
N GLY A 308 2.78 -0.56 44.95
CA GLY A 308 2.75 -1.05 46.34
C GLY A 308 3.18 -2.51 46.48
N ASN A 309 3.38 -2.91 47.73
CA ASN A 309 3.68 -4.31 48.08
C ASN A 309 2.44 -5.20 47.90
N SER A 310 2.53 -6.25 47.11
CA SER A 310 1.44 -7.21 46.88
C SER A 310 1.43 -8.37 47.90
N LEU A 311 2.45 -8.46 48.76
CA LEU A 311 2.53 -9.50 49.80
C LEU A 311 1.66 -9.13 51.00
N THR A 312 1.06 -10.14 51.66
CA THR A 312 0.22 -10.00 52.85
C THR A 312 0.85 -10.60 54.12
N ALA A 313 1.86 -11.47 53.96
CA ALA A 313 2.62 -12.07 55.05
C ALA A 313 4.08 -11.61 54.95
N ASP A 314 4.70 -11.34 56.09
CA ASP A 314 6.08 -10.88 56.24
C ASP A 314 6.42 -9.69 55.34
N ALA A 315 5.41 -8.89 55.02
CA ALA A 315 5.47 -7.82 54.04
C ALA A 315 6.17 -6.57 54.60
N ALA A 316 7.13 -6.04 53.86
CA ALA A 316 7.66 -4.71 54.09
C ALA A 316 6.54 -3.67 53.96
N ALA A 317 6.56 -2.65 54.80
CA ALA A 317 5.59 -1.54 54.76
C ALA A 317 6.28 -0.19 54.63
N GLY A 318 5.56 0.82 54.16
CA GLY A 318 6.06 2.19 53.97
C GLY A 318 7.02 2.34 52.82
N VAL A 319 7.04 1.38 51.89
CA VAL A 319 7.88 1.40 50.68
C VAL A 319 7.06 1.07 49.44
N GLY A 320 7.52 1.56 48.29
CA GLY A 320 6.97 1.25 46.97
C GLY A 320 8.03 1.36 45.90
N VAL A 321 7.73 0.88 44.71
CA VAL A 321 8.63 0.96 43.55
C VAL A 321 8.15 2.00 42.54
N GLU A 322 9.01 2.93 42.18
CA GLU A 322 8.84 3.86 41.08
C GLU A 322 9.42 3.24 39.80
N ILE A 323 8.70 3.35 38.71
CA ILE A 323 9.16 2.95 37.37
C ILE A 323 9.37 4.20 36.54
N THR A 324 10.60 4.36 36.05
CA THR A 324 11.00 5.46 35.18
C THR A 324 11.36 4.89 33.80
N GLY A 325 10.73 5.42 32.74
CA GLY A 325 11.13 5.14 31.35
C GLY A 325 12.32 6.05 30.99
N ALA A 326 13.35 5.45 30.38
CA ALA A 326 14.55 6.17 29.98
C ALA A 326 14.29 7.22 28.90
N SER A 327 15.10 8.29 28.88
CA SER A 327 15.06 9.29 27.80
C SER A 327 15.46 8.68 26.46
N ASN A 328 14.94 9.23 25.39
CA ASN A 328 15.38 8.93 24.02
C ASN A 328 15.59 10.24 23.24
N SER A 329 15.93 10.18 21.96
CA SER A 329 16.26 11.37 21.16
C SER A 329 15.12 12.39 21.03
N HIS A 330 13.86 12.00 21.29
CA HIS A 330 12.66 12.82 21.11
C HIS A 330 11.91 13.10 22.41
N PHE A 331 12.06 12.27 23.41
CA PHE A 331 11.32 12.38 24.67
C PHE A 331 12.27 12.28 25.86
N PRO A 332 12.08 13.10 26.90
CA PRO A 332 12.84 13.01 28.15
C PRO A 332 12.49 11.76 28.94
N GLU A 333 13.28 11.43 29.94
CA GLU A 333 12.90 10.41 30.93
C GLU A 333 11.57 10.79 31.61
N MET A 334 10.82 9.78 31.98
CA MET A 334 9.48 9.97 32.51
C MET A 334 9.15 8.91 33.59
N VAL A 335 8.63 9.37 34.74
CA VAL A 335 8.03 8.49 35.74
C VAL A 335 6.67 8.03 35.25
N LEU A 336 6.43 6.72 35.20
CA LEU A 336 5.14 6.16 34.88
C LEU A 336 4.27 6.08 36.13
N LEU A 337 3.12 6.77 36.08
CA LEU A 337 2.15 6.73 37.15
C LEU A 337 1.24 5.50 37.00
N PRO A 338 1.26 4.54 37.94
CA PRO A 338 0.41 3.36 37.84
C PRO A 338 -1.08 3.72 37.84
N ASN A 339 -1.85 3.06 36.98
CA ASN A 339 -3.31 3.25 36.83
C ASN A 339 -3.74 4.63 36.33
N ASP A 340 -2.81 5.49 35.91
CA ASP A 340 -3.11 6.75 35.24
C ASP A 340 -3.00 6.58 33.72
N TYR A 341 -4.14 6.58 33.04
CA TYR A 341 -4.18 6.41 31.58
C TYR A 341 -3.60 7.59 30.79
N SER A 342 -3.41 8.74 31.44
CA SER A 342 -2.74 9.90 30.87
C SER A 342 -1.22 9.83 30.97
N SER A 343 -0.70 8.98 31.86
CA SER A 343 0.73 8.74 32.04
C SER A 343 1.23 7.77 30.97
N VAL A 344 1.73 8.33 29.87
CA VAL A 344 2.15 7.56 28.68
C VAL A 344 3.61 7.79 28.38
N TYR A 345 4.43 6.77 28.58
CA TYR A 345 5.81 6.78 28.11
C TYR A 345 5.84 6.58 26.61
N LYS A 346 6.55 7.45 25.88
CA LYS A 346 6.70 7.40 24.43
C LYS A 346 8.12 6.98 24.06
N ALA A 347 8.22 5.88 23.36
CA ALA A 347 9.48 5.39 22.83
C ALA A 347 9.70 5.90 21.41
N TYR A 348 10.92 6.31 21.11
CA TYR A 348 11.35 6.68 19.76
C TYR A 348 12.62 5.91 19.41
N VAL A 349 12.72 5.48 18.18
CA VAL A 349 13.84 4.69 17.68
C VAL A 349 14.53 5.43 16.57
N ASP A 350 15.81 5.68 16.74
CA ASP A 350 16.68 6.20 15.69
C ASP A 350 17.16 5.04 14.81
N ASN A 351 16.75 5.02 13.54
CA ASN A 351 17.14 4.00 12.59
C ASN A 351 18.19 4.51 11.61
N PRO A 352 19.29 3.77 11.39
CA PRO A 352 20.35 4.17 10.47
C PRO A 352 19.91 4.16 8.99
N ASP A 353 18.78 3.53 8.65
CA ASP A 353 18.20 3.45 7.32
C ASP A 353 17.25 4.62 6.98
N ASN A 354 17.24 5.69 7.78
CA ASN A 354 16.37 6.87 7.67
C ASN A 354 14.87 6.60 7.85
N SER A 355 14.50 5.47 8.44
CA SER A 355 13.11 5.18 8.83
C SER A 355 12.85 5.58 10.28
N ASN A 356 13.36 6.72 10.71
CA ASN A 356 13.29 7.23 12.08
C ASN A 356 11.89 7.11 12.69
N GLY A 357 11.83 6.58 13.91
CA GLY A 357 10.60 6.32 14.64
C GLY A 357 9.82 5.07 14.20
N ILE A 358 10.33 4.30 13.22
CA ILE A 358 9.66 3.09 12.73
C ILE A 358 10.57 1.87 12.99
N ILE A 359 10.05 0.88 13.71
CA ILE A 359 10.73 -0.38 13.98
C ILE A 359 10.33 -1.40 12.91
N GLY A 360 11.28 -2.09 12.29
CA GLY A 360 11.02 -3.08 11.25
C GLY A 360 10.55 -2.47 9.92
N ALA A 361 11.09 -1.30 9.55
CA ALA A 361 10.74 -0.58 8.32
C ALA A 361 11.53 -1.00 7.08
N GLY A 362 12.50 -1.86 7.19
CA GLY A 362 13.40 -2.25 6.10
C GLY A 362 12.67 -2.60 4.81
N THR A 363 13.28 -2.32 3.66
CA THR A 363 12.72 -2.53 2.30
C THR A 363 12.35 -3.99 2.02
N SER A 364 12.92 -4.93 2.75
CA SER A 364 12.64 -6.37 2.65
C SER A 364 11.52 -6.85 3.59
N GLY A 365 10.90 -5.94 4.37
CA GLY A 365 9.89 -6.34 5.36
C GLY A 365 10.44 -7.25 6.48
N THR A 366 11.74 -7.18 6.76
CA THR A 366 12.36 -8.01 7.79
C THR A 366 11.91 -7.53 9.17
N PRO A 367 11.37 -8.42 10.01
CA PRO A 367 11.04 -8.08 11.39
C PRO A 367 12.28 -7.63 12.16
N ALA A 368 12.12 -6.64 13.03
CA ALA A 368 13.18 -6.12 13.88
C ALA A 368 12.82 -6.27 15.36
N SER A 369 13.82 -6.24 16.23
CA SER A 369 13.63 -6.18 17.68
C SER A 369 14.05 -4.79 18.17
N GLN A 370 13.36 -4.33 19.24
CA GLN A 370 13.65 -3.05 19.85
C GLN A 370 13.62 -3.14 21.37
N GLN A 371 14.64 -2.60 21.99
CA GLN A 371 14.73 -2.49 23.45
C GLN A 371 14.11 -1.18 23.92
N LEU A 372 13.29 -1.26 24.97
CA LEU A 372 12.75 -0.14 25.71
C LEU A 372 13.34 -0.18 27.12
N ASP A 373 14.07 0.85 27.52
CA ASP A 373 14.82 0.88 28.76
C ASP A 373 14.02 1.55 29.88
N PHE A 374 14.04 0.90 31.05
CA PHE A 374 13.37 1.34 32.28
C PHE A 374 14.29 1.19 33.50
N ILE A 375 13.92 1.93 34.53
CA ILE A 375 14.58 1.88 35.85
C ILE A 375 13.53 1.65 36.91
N ALA A 376 13.74 0.66 37.77
CA ALA A 376 12.94 0.40 38.96
C ALA A 376 13.67 0.93 40.20
N THR A 377 13.07 1.83 40.96
CA THR A 377 13.69 2.43 42.15
C THR A 377 12.80 2.24 43.37
N LEU A 378 13.34 1.62 44.43
CA LEU A 378 12.64 1.47 45.68
C LEU A 378 12.63 2.83 46.43
N LYS A 379 11.44 3.31 46.84
CA LYS A 379 11.25 4.59 47.50
C LYS A 379 10.39 4.46 48.74
N GLN A 380 10.57 5.41 49.68
CA GLN A 380 9.66 5.55 50.79
C GLN A 380 8.28 5.99 50.31
N ASP A 381 7.21 5.29 50.76
CA ASP A 381 5.84 5.58 50.34
C ASP A 381 5.24 6.68 51.25
N ASN A 382 5.03 7.86 50.67
CA ASN A 382 4.36 9.00 51.31
C ASN A 382 4.86 9.30 52.73
N ASN A 383 6.19 9.25 52.97
CA ASN A 383 6.83 9.48 54.26
C ASN A 383 6.36 8.53 55.38
N GLN A 384 5.79 7.39 55.04
CA GLN A 384 5.45 6.34 56.03
C GLN A 384 6.69 5.76 56.70
N GLN A 385 6.51 5.28 57.95
CA GLN A 385 7.58 4.54 58.61
C GLN A 385 7.87 3.23 57.88
N ILE A 386 9.12 3.08 57.44
CA ILE A 386 9.57 1.86 56.78
C ILE A 386 9.67 0.75 57.83
N ARG A 387 9.03 -0.38 57.54
CA ARG A 387 9.14 -1.62 58.31
C ARG A 387 9.78 -2.69 57.47
N ALA A 388 10.73 -3.42 58.08
CA ALA A 388 11.41 -4.54 57.41
C ALA A 388 10.42 -5.66 57.07
N GLY A 389 10.70 -6.36 56.00
CA GLY A 389 9.92 -7.47 55.47
C GLY A 389 10.20 -7.69 54.00
N ASP A 390 9.51 -8.63 53.41
CA ASP A 390 9.64 -8.94 51.99
C ASP A 390 8.82 -7.95 51.14
N PHE A 391 9.33 -7.60 49.98
CA PHE A 391 8.67 -6.71 49.04
C PHE A 391 8.49 -7.37 47.65
N LYS A 392 7.26 -7.34 47.17
CA LYS A 392 6.93 -7.75 45.79
C LYS A 392 5.89 -6.80 45.19
N ALA A 393 6.24 -6.09 44.15
CA ALA A 393 5.29 -5.33 43.36
C ALA A 393 4.97 -6.10 42.08
N THR A 394 3.70 -5.97 41.62
CA THR A 394 3.27 -6.58 40.37
C THR A 394 2.67 -5.47 39.49
N ALA A 395 3.09 -5.44 38.27
CA ALA A 395 2.62 -4.46 37.27
C ALA A 395 2.40 -5.08 35.91
N VAL A 396 1.52 -4.47 35.15
CA VAL A 396 1.28 -4.79 33.74
C VAL A 396 1.70 -3.60 32.89
N PHE A 397 2.63 -3.81 31.97
CA PHE A 397 3.02 -2.86 30.95
C PHE A 397 2.11 -3.07 29.72
N SER A 398 1.25 -2.11 29.45
CA SER A 398 0.41 -2.10 28.23
C SER A 398 1.13 -1.35 27.12
N ILE A 399 1.48 -2.05 26.05
CA ILE A 399 2.21 -1.50 24.93
C ILE A 399 1.27 -1.39 23.74
N THR A 400 1.22 -0.18 23.12
CA THR A 400 0.38 0.11 21.95
C THR A 400 1.20 0.78 20.85
N TYR A 401 0.71 0.67 19.64
CA TYR A 401 1.32 1.21 18.41
C TYR A 401 0.29 2.08 17.67
N PRO A 402 -0.09 3.24 18.22
CA PRO A 402 -1.14 4.10 17.65
C PRO A 402 -0.78 4.73 16.30
#